data_da46d8e64f13fc7504efe26a5ddda01c
#
_entry.id   da46d8e64f13fc7504efe26a5ddda01c
#
_cell.length_a   1.000
_cell.length_b   1.000
_cell.length_c   1.000
_cell.angle_alpha   90.00
_cell.angle_beta   90.00
_cell.angle_gamma   90.00
#
_symmetry.space_group_name_H-M   'P 1'
#
loop_
_entity.id
_entity.type
_entity.pdbx_description
1 polymer ?
#
loop_
_entity_poly.entity_id
_entity_poly.type
_entity_poly.pdbx_seq_one_letter_code
_entity_poly.pdbx_strand_id
1 'polypeptide(L)'
;MAFFLGHYVGMTEGSVVEKTIAVAEAKVHMDFGRAFVSAVACNWMVCMGAWLHFAAKNTTGRMLAIWFPVMIFVLNGFQHLVANMFVIPAGILAGANITWGQFFFNMIPVFLGNVVGGASFVGASYLYTYKDTLKDSTE
;
A
#
# COMPACT_ATOMS: atom_id res chain seq x y z
N MET A 1 3.58 -13.06 -13.87
CA MET A 1 2.42 -13.70 -13.23
C MET A 1 1.23 -12.74 -13.07
N ALA A 2 1.38 -11.56 -12.44
CA ALA A 2 0.30 -10.59 -12.29
C ALA A 2 -0.36 -10.15 -13.62
N PHE A 3 0.42 -9.95 -14.69
CA PHE A 3 -0.09 -9.60 -16.00
C PHE A 3 -0.94 -10.74 -16.62
N PHE A 4 -0.48 -11.98 -16.54
CA PHE A 4 -1.26 -13.13 -17.02
C PHE A 4 -2.58 -13.26 -16.27
N LEU A 5 -2.58 -13.11 -14.95
CA LEU A 5 -3.81 -13.14 -14.15
C LEU A 5 -4.72 -11.97 -14.52
N GLY A 6 -4.18 -10.76 -14.65
CA GLY A 6 -4.95 -9.58 -15.04
C GLY A 6 -5.61 -9.74 -16.40
N HIS A 7 -4.91 -10.32 -17.38
CA HIS A 7 -5.49 -10.61 -18.69
C HIS A 7 -6.58 -11.68 -18.62
N TYR A 8 -6.33 -12.77 -17.91
CA TYR A 8 -7.32 -13.84 -17.73
C TYR A 8 -8.61 -13.41 -17.02
N VAL A 9 -8.52 -12.44 -16.09
CA VAL A 9 -9.71 -11.88 -15.39
C VAL A 9 -10.31 -10.67 -16.11
N GLY A 10 -9.93 -10.40 -17.36
CA GLY A 10 -10.50 -9.33 -18.16
C GLY A 10 -10.13 -7.91 -17.71
N MET A 11 -9.10 -7.74 -16.89
CA MET A 11 -8.62 -6.40 -16.47
C MET A 11 -7.95 -5.62 -17.63
N THR A 12 -7.69 -6.29 -18.74
CA THR A 12 -7.12 -5.72 -19.95
C THR A 12 -8.16 -5.54 -21.05
N GLU A 13 -9.45 -5.65 -20.75
CA GLU A 13 -10.56 -5.56 -21.73
C GLU A 13 -11.68 -4.64 -21.26
N GLY A 14 -12.37 -4.04 -22.21
CA GLY A 14 -13.54 -3.20 -21.95
C GLY A 14 -13.26 -1.99 -21.05
N SER A 15 -14.24 -1.60 -20.25
CA SER A 15 -14.15 -0.42 -19.36
C SER A 15 -13.15 -0.59 -18.20
N VAL A 16 -12.71 -1.81 -17.93
CA VAL A 16 -11.71 -2.07 -16.87
C VAL A 16 -10.32 -1.63 -17.30
N VAL A 17 -9.99 -1.74 -18.59
CA VAL A 17 -8.72 -1.23 -19.17
C VAL A 17 -8.58 0.28 -18.92
N GLU A 18 -9.60 1.05 -19.26
CA GLU A 18 -9.57 2.50 -19.07
C GLU A 18 -9.32 2.89 -17.62
N LYS A 19 -9.97 2.20 -16.68
CA LYS A 19 -9.76 2.41 -15.24
C LYS A 19 -8.35 2.00 -14.81
N THR A 20 -7.84 0.90 -15.33
CA THR A 20 -6.48 0.43 -15.02
C THR A 20 -5.44 1.45 -15.48
N ILE A 21 -5.58 1.96 -16.70
CA ILE A 21 -4.73 3.02 -17.26
C ILE A 21 -4.83 4.28 -16.41
N ALA A 22 -6.04 4.78 -16.16
CA ALA A 22 -6.26 6.01 -15.39
C ALA A 22 -5.68 5.94 -13.98
N VAL A 23 -5.82 4.80 -13.29
CA VAL A 23 -5.25 4.61 -11.95
C VAL A 23 -3.72 4.57 -12.00
N ALA A 24 -3.13 3.87 -12.98
CA ALA A 24 -1.69 3.80 -13.14
C ALA A 24 -1.08 5.19 -13.43
N GLU A 25 -1.69 5.97 -14.33
CA GLU A 25 -1.27 7.33 -14.66
C GLU A 25 -1.38 8.27 -13.46
N ALA A 26 -2.50 8.23 -12.74
CA ALA A 26 -2.68 9.04 -11.53
C ALA A 26 -1.61 8.77 -10.46
N LYS A 27 -1.15 7.52 -10.34
CA LYS A 27 -0.09 7.14 -9.40
C LYS A 27 1.28 7.65 -9.81
N VAL A 28 1.62 7.52 -11.08
CA VAL A 28 2.94 7.90 -11.61
C VAL A 28 3.12 9.41 -11.73
N HIS A 29 2.05 10.15 -12.07
CA HIS A 29 2.10 11.61 -12.22
C HIS A 29 1.98 12.38 -10.91
N MET A 30 1.84 11.69 -9.78
CA MET A 30 1.89 12.32 -8.46
C MET A 30 3.31 12.84 -8.18
N ASP A 31 3.43 14.08 -7.74
CA ASP A 31 4.74 14.64 -7.37
C ASP A 31 5.38 13.89 -6.20
N PHE A 32 6.71 14.00 -6.10
CA PHE A 32 7.49 13.25 -5.10
C PHE A 32 6.99 13.46 -3.67
N GLY A 33 6.71 14.70 -3.28
CA GLY A 33 6.29 15.02 -1.91
C GLY A 33 4.92 14.44 -1.58
N ARG A 34 3.96 14.59 -2.49
CA ARG A 34 2.62 14.00 -2.34
C ARG A 34 2.66 12.48 -2.34
N ALA A 35 3.45 11.87 -3.22
CA ALA A 35 3.63 10.43 -3.27
C ALA A 35 4.20 9.90 -1.95
N PHE A 36 5.21 10.58 -1.39
CA PHE A 36 5.81 10.24 -0.10
C PHE A 36 4.80 10.33 1.05
N VAL A 37 4.11 11.47 1.21
CA VAL A 37 3.14 11.67 2.30
C VAL A 37 1.96 10.70 2.18
N SER A 38 1.47 10.47 0.97
CA SER A 38 0.42 9.49 0.69
C SER A 38 0.86 8.06 1.05
N ALA A 39 2.12 7.73 0.81
CA ALA A 39 2.71 6.44 1.17
C ALA A 39 2.89 6.29 2.69
N VAL A 40 3.26 7.36 3.41
CA VAL A 40 3.30 7.37 4.88
C VAL A 40 1.92 7.03 5.44
N ALA A 41 0.88 7.75 5.01
CA ALA A 41 -0.49 7.51 5.46
C ALA A 41 -0.97 6.09 5.13
N CYS A 42 -0.64 5.59 3.94
CA CYS A 42 -0.98 4.22 3.52
C CYS A 42 -0.42 3.17 4.47
N ASN A 43 0.89 3.18 4.70
CA ASN A 43 1.52 2.11 5.47
C ASN A 43 1.29 2.25 6.98
N TRP A 44 1.01 3.45 7.46
CA TRP A 44 0.48 3.64 8.81
C TRP A 44 -0.81 2.83 8.99
N MET A 45 -1.77 2.94 8.06
CA MET A 45 -3.03 2.19 8.11
C MET A 45 -2.82 0.68 7.96
N VAL A 46 -1.93 0.23 7.08
CA VAL A 46 -1.61 -1.19 6.91
C VAL A 46 -1.06 -1.79 8.21
N CYS A 47 -0.10 -1.12 8.83
CA CYS A 47 0.50 -1.58 10.08
C CYS A 47 -0.48 -1.51 11.26
N MET A 48 -1.34 -0.46 11.31
CA MET A 48 -2.45 -0.40 12.28
C MET A 48 -3.40 -1.58 12.12
N GLY A 49 -3.77 -1.92 10.89
CA GLY A 49 -4.61 -3.08 10.60
C GLY A 49 -4.00 -4.39 11.09
N ALA A 50 -2.71 -4.59 10.86
CA ALA A 50 -1.97 -5.74 11.37
C ALA A 50 -1.97 -5.80 12.89
N TRP A 51 -1.73 -4.67 13.55
CA TRP A 51 -1.75 -4.57 15.00
C TRP A 51 -3.13 -4.88 15.59
N LEU A 52 -4.18 -4.27 15.06
CA LEU A 52 -5.56 -4.53 15.48
C LEU A 52 -5.96 -6.00 15.25
N HIS A 53 -5.44 -6.63 14.20
CA HIS A 53 -5.63 -8.07 13.95
C HIS A 53 -5.07 -8.92 15.09
N PHE A 54 -3.86 -8.62 15.56
CA PHE A 54 -3.26 -9.34 16.69
C PHE A 54 -3.99 -9.09 18.02
N ALA A 55 -4.52 -7.88 18.22
CA ALA A 55 -5.29 -7.54 19.43
C ALA A 55 -6.70 -8.17 19.46
N ALA A 56 -7.27 -8.53 18.32
CA ALA A 56 -8.61 -9.07 18.23
C ALA A 56 -8.70 -10.51 18.75
N LYS A 57 -9.71 -10.77 19.58
CA LYS A 57 -9.88 -12.05 20.27
C LYS A 57 -10.63 -13.13 19.48
N ASN A 58 -11.33 -12.74 18.41
CA ASN A 58 -12.13 -13.67 17.60
C ASN A 58 -11.89 -13.44 16.10
N THR A 59 -12.25 -14.42 15.28
CA THR A 59 -12.02 -14.38 13.83
C THR A 59 -12.70 -13.21 13.14
N THR A 60 -13.94 -12.90 13.50
CA THR A 60 -14.68 -11.79 12.90
C THR A 60 -14.00 -10.45 13.18
N GLY A 61 -13.57 -10.24 14.44
CA GLY A 61 -12.81 -9.04 14.82
C GLY A 61 -11.49 -8.93 14.07
N ARG A 62 -10.78 -10.04 13.85
CA ARG A 62 -9.54 -10.08 13.06
C ARG A 62 -9.76 -9.70 11.59
N MET A 63 -10.85 -10.18 11.00
CA MET A 63 -11.20 -9.84 9.61
C MET A 63 -11.55 -8.35 9.48
N LEU A 64 -12.38 -7.83 10.38
CA LEU A 64 -12.76 -6.41 10.37
C LEU A 64 -11.56 -5.49 10.65
N ALA A 65 -10.66 -5.90 11.53
CA ALA A 65 -9.44 -5.16 11.87
C ALA A 65 -8.54 -4.89 10.65
N ILE A 66 -8.47 -5.83 9.72
CA ILE A 66 -7.73 -5.65 8.47
C ILE A 66 -8.59 -4.95 7.41
N TRP A 67 -9.86 -5.31 7.31
CA TRP A 67 -10.78 -4.82 6.29
C TRP A 67 -10.87 -3.28 6.27
N PHE A 68 -11.15 -2.66 7.41
CA PHE A 68 -11.37 -1.22 7.48
C PHE A 68 -10.14 -0.39 7.06
N PRO A 69 -8.93 -0.60 7.63
CA PRO A 69 -7.76 0.15 7.20
C PRO A 69 -7.42 -0.06 5.71
N VAL A 70 -7.56 -1.29 5.21
CA VAL A 70 -7.32 -1.60 3.79
C VAL A 70 -8.34 -0.87 2.91
N MET A 71 -9.61 -0.94 3.24
CA MET A 71 -10.67 -0.23 2.51
C MET A 71 -10.42 1.28 2.45
N ILE A 72 -10.03 1.89 3.58
CA ILE A 72 -9.77 3.33 3.67
C ILE A 72 -8.63 3.73 2.74
N PHE A 73 -7.46 3.06 2.80
CA PHE A 73 -6.34 3.46 1.95
C PHE A 73 -6.59 3.19 0.45
N VAL A 74 -7.34 2.14 0.12
CA VAL A 74 -7.70 1.84 -1.28
C VAL A 74 -8.66 2.89 -1.83
N LEU A 75 -9.72 3.23 -1.08
CA LEU A 75 -10.70 4.23 -1.51
C LEU A 75 -10.09 5.63 -1.67
N ASN A 76 -9.12 5.98 -0.84
CA ASN A 76 -8.39 7.24 -0.96
C ASN A 76 -7.28 7.21 -2.02
N GLY A 77 -7.06 6.09 -2.68
CA GLY A 77 -6.02 5.95 -3.73
C GLY A 77 -4.60 6.13 -3.21
N PHE A 78 -4.33 5.89 -1.92
CA PHE A 78 -3.02 6.09 -1.33
C PHE A 78 -1.93 5.26 -2.01
N GLN A 79 -0.70 5.76 -1.93
CA GLN A 79 0.47 5.15 -2.56
C GLN A 79 0.97 3.95 -1.72
N HIS A 80 0.72 2.76 -2.23
CA HIS A 80 1.17 1.51 -1.60
C HIS A 80 2.18 0.82 -2.50
N LEU A 81 3.38 0.56 -1.99
CA LEU A 81 4.49 0.05 -2.79
C LEU A 81 4.11 -1.25 -3.53
N VAL A 82 3.62 -2.24 -2.80
CA VAL A 82 3.27 -3.55 -3.36
C VAL A 82 2.11 -3.44 -4.38
N ALA A 83 1.11 -2.60 -4.08
CA ALA A 83 0.04 -2.36 -5.03
C ALA A 83 0.53 -1.66 -6.30
N ASN A 84 1.44 -0.68 -6.18
CA ASN A 84 2.01 0.02 -7.32
C ASN A 84 2.88 -0.91 -8.19
N MET A 85 3.57 -1.89 -7.60
CA MET A 85 4.31 -2.94 -8.34
C MET A 85 3.41 -3.80 -9.23
N PHE A 86 2.12 -3.84 -8.96
CA PHE A 86 1.13 -4.50 -9.81
C PHE A 86 0.44 -3.53 -10.76
N VAL A 87 -0.14 -2.45 -10.20
CA VAL A 87 -1.03 -1.55 -10.92
C VAL A 87 -0.31 -0.78 -12.03
N ILE A 88 0.89 -0.26 -11.78
CA ILE A 88 1.62 0.54 -12.77
C ILE A 88 2.09 -0.32 -13.94
N PRO A 89 2.77 -1.47 -13.73
CA PRO A 89 3.08 -2.38 -14.83
C PRO A 89 1.85 -2.87 -15.59
N ALA A 90 0.74 -3.15 -14.91
CA ALA A 90 -0.50 -3.52 -15.57
C ALA A 90 -1.02 -2.41 -16.49
N GLY A 91 -0.97 -1.15 -16.03
CA GLY A 91 -1.32 0.01 -16.84
C GLY A 91 -0.40 0.20 -18.06
N ILE A 92 0.93 0.06 -17.88
CA ILE A 92 1.90 0.12 -18.99
C ILE A 92 1.57 -0.92 -20.07
N LEU A 93 1.33 -2.15 -19.65
CA LEU A 93 1.02 -3.26 -20.54
C LEU A 93 -0.37 -3.14 -21.18
N ALA A 94 -1.28 -2.43 -20.52
CA ALA A 94 -2.60 -2.08 -21.06
C ALA A 94 -2.59 -0.88 -22.02
N GLY A 95 -1.42 -0.23 -22.23
CA GLY A 95 -1.25 0.88 -23.17
C GLY A 95 -1.26 2.27 -22.53
N ALA A 96 -1.09 2.39 -21.21
CA ALA A 96 -0.91 3.68 -20.54
C ALA A 96 0.34 4.41 -21.07
N ASN A 97 0.26 5.73 -21.15
CA ASN A 97 1.41 6.56 -21.56
C ASN A 97 2.40 6.76 -20.40
N ILE A 98 2.94 5.64 -19.92
CA ILE A 98 3.88 5.57 -18.79
C ILE A 98 5.13 4.81 -19.23
N THR A 99 6.30 5.34 -18.93
CA THR A 99 7.58 4.65 -19.15
C THR A 99 7.98 3.82 -17.94
N TRP A 100 8.77 2.77 -18.17
CA TRP A 100 9.38 1.98 -17.09
C TRP A 100 10.27 2.83 -16.16
N GLY A 101 10.90 3.88 -16.71
CA GLY A 101 11.68 4.83 -15.91
C GLY A 101 10.81 5.56 -14.88
N GLN A 102 9.64 6.02 -15.28
CA GLN A 102 8.67 6.66 -14.37
C GLN A 102 8.14 5.68 -13.31
N PHE A 103 7.93 4.42 -13.67
CA PHE A 103 7.58 3.38 -12.70
C PHE A 103 8.65 3.25 -11.61
N PHE A 104 9.91 3.07 -11.98
CA PHE A 104 11.00 2.96 -11.00
C PHE A 104 11.19 4.24 -10.18
N PHE A 105 11.02 5.41 -10.78
CA PHE A 105 11.09 6.68 -10.07
C PHE A 105 9.96 6.81 -9.02
N ASN A 106 8.74 6.39 -9.33
CA ASN A 106 7.62 6.38 -8.36
C ASN A 106 7.91 5.46 -7.16
N MET A 107 8.61 4.35 -7.36
CA MET A 107 8.92 3.42 -6.27
C MET A 107 9.75 4.07 -5.15
N ILE A 108 10.60 5.07 -5.45
CA ILE A 108 11.49 5.69 -4.48
C ILE A 108 10.71 6.42 -3.37
N PRO A 109 9.90 7.45 -3.65
CA PRO A 109 9.13 8.14 -2.61
C PRO A 109 8.12 7.21 -1.92
N VAL A 110 7.55 6.27 -2.67
CA VAL A 110 6.56 5.35 -2.12
C VAL A 110 7.20 4.36 -1.15
N PHE A 111 8.36 3.81 -1.48
CA PHE A 111 9.12 2.94 -0.57
C PHE A 111 9.50 3.68 0.72
N LEU A 112 10.13 4.85 0.58
CA LEU A 112 10.56 5.65 1.74
C LEU A 112 9.37 6.04 2.62
N GLY A 113 8.26 6.48 2.02
CA GLY A 113 7.04 6.82 2.75
C GLY A 113 6.42 5.62 3.47
N ASN A 114 6.35 4.46 2.82
CA ASN A 114 5.85 3.25 3.46
C ASN A 114 6.73 2.82 4.65
N VAL A 115 8.07 2.91 4.52
CA VAL A 115 8.97 2.62 5.65
C VAL A 115 8.72 3.58 6.81
N VAL A 116 8.65 4.88 6.56
CA VAL A 116 8.39 5.89 7.61
C VAL A 116 7.02 5.65 8.25
N GLY A 117 5.97 5.41 7.46
CA GLY A 117 4.62 5.18 7.98
C GLY A 117 4.53 3.97 8.91
N GLY A 118 5.12 2.86 8.53
CA GLY A 118 5.14 1.65 9.35
C GLY A 118 6.09 1.73 10.54
N ALA A 119 7.34 2.12 10.30
CA ALA A 119 8.38 2.09 11.33
C ALA A 119 8.17 3.18 12.39
N SER A 120 7.88 4.43 11.99
CA SER A 120 7.79 5.55 12.94
C SER A 120 6.43 5.61 13.63
N PHE A 121 5.34 5.56 12.87
CA PHE A 121 4.00 5.75 13.46
C PHE A 121 3.46 4.52 14.18
N VAL A 122 3.86 3.32 13.78
CA VAL A 122 3.43 2.10 14.46
C VAL A 122 4.57 1.47 15.24
N GLY A 123 5.67 1.10 14.58
CA GLY A 123 6.77 0.41 15.22
C GLY A 123 7.36 1.16 16.41
N ALA A 124 7.76 2.41 16.22
CA ALA A 124 8.36 3.20 17.29
C ALA A 124 7.36 3.53 18.42
N SER A 125 6.11 3.81 18.09
CA SER A 125 5.07 4.09 19.11
C SER A 125 4.84 2.89 20.01
N TYR A 126 4.78 1.69 19.44
CA TYR A 126 4.59 0.47 20.24
C TYR A 126 5.85 0.07 21.00
N LEU A 127 7.02 0.21 20.39
CA LEU A 127 8.28 -0.01 21.10
C LEU A 127 8.40 0.89 22.33
N TYR A 128 8.04 2.16 22.19
CA TYR A 128 8.04 3.09 23.32
C TYR A 128 7.02 2.71 24.41
N THR A 129 5.81 2.31 24.02
CA THR A 129 4.74 1.95 24.94
C THR A 129 5.05 0.67 25.72
N TYR A 130 5.65 -0.33 25.09
CA TYR A 130 5.90 -1.64 25.68
C TYR A 130 7.36 -1.90 26.05
N LYS A 131 8.21 -0.86 26.07
CA LYS A 131 9.64 -0.99 26.37
C LYS A 131 9.96 -1.67 27.70
N ASP A 132 9.15 -1.42 28.74
CA ASP A 132 9.39 -1.97 30.06
C ASP A 132 8.99 -3.46 30.10
N THR A 133 7.87 -3.83 29.50
CA THR A 133 7.47 -5.23 29.36
C THR A 133 8.48 -6.07 28.57
N LEU A 134 9.13 -5.48 27.57
CA LEU A 134 10.18 -6.16 26.78
C LEU A 134 11.46 -6.40 27.60
N LYS A 135 11.81 -5.49 28.53
CA LYS A 135 12.97 -5.66 29.42
C LYS A 135 12.74 -6.81 30.40
N ASP A 136 11.55 -6.87 31.02
CA ASP A 136 11.21 -7.93 31.99
C ASP A 136 11.17 -9.33 31.36
N SER A 137 10.99 -9.44 30.02
CA SER A 137 10.96 -10.69 29.30
C SER A 137 12.36 -11.23 28.92
N THR A 138 13.42 -10.43 29.09
CA THR A 138 14.82 -10.77 28.74
C THR A 138 15.70 -11.06 29.97
N GLU A 139 15.17 -10.85 31.18
CA GLU A 139 15.75 -11.28 32.44
C GLU A 139 15.15 -12.61 32.91
#